data_3e37563066fd56596f723b29a666e961
#
_entry.id   3e37563066fd56596f723b29a666e961
#
_cell.length_a   1.000
_cell.length_b   1.000
_cell.length_c   1.000
_cell.angle_alpha   90.00
_cell.angle_beta   90.00
_cell.angle_gamma   90.00
#
_symmetry.space_group_name_H-M   'P 1'
#
loop_
_entity.id
_entity.type
_entity.pdbx_description
1 polymer ?
#
loop_
_entity_poly.entity_id
_entity_poly.type
_entity_poly.pdbx_seq_one_letter_code
_entity_poly.pdbx_strand_id
1 'polypeptide(L)'
;MKRTLIILALLLPLSLAAQKPDAPEYRHDWRFGIAGLPLIDQLFFGYGHDHYPESIDTDFIYSDYHGDCTMVGLFSAEYSTNFTKHFTFAVSGYLNSVWTPMYDYKGNKNGQNLGLSLHVIPTARYNYYTSHSFSIYSSIGLGLIFGTEKKEFFMSPTLQIAPVGITFGRKVFGFAEWNGGVSYLGGRAGIGYRF
;
A
#
# COMPACT_ATOMS: atom_id res chain seq x y z
N MET A 1 -24.78 -20.58 -14.71
CA MET A 1 -23.35 -20.84 -14.93
C MET A 1 -22.42 -19.83 -14.25
N LYS A 2 -22.60 -18.50 -14.38
CA LYS A 2 -21.67 -17.51 -13.73
C LYS A 2 -21.63 -17.58 -12.19
N ARG A 3 -22.76 -17.83 -11.51
CA ARG A 3 -22.83 -17.93 -10.04
C ARG A 3 -22.15 -19.18 -9.48
N THR A 4 -22.16 -20.29 -10.23
CA THR A 4 -21.51 -21.55 -9.85
C THR A 4 -19.98 -21.44 -9.91
N LEU A 5 -19.44 -20.64 -10.86
CA LEU A 5 -18.01 -20.41 -10.99
C LEU A 5 -17.46 -19.58 -9.81
N ILE A 6 -18.23 -18.59 -9.32
CA ILE A 6 -17.84 -17.75 -8.17
C ILE A 6 -17.80 -18.58 -6.89
N ILE A 7 -18.79 -19.47 -6.70
CA ILE A 7 -18.84 -20.37 -5.54
C ILE A 7 -17.68 -21.37 -5.59
N LEU A 8 -17.36 -21.90 -6.78
CA LEU A 8 -16.22 -22.81 -6.97
C LEU A 8 -14.88 -22.12 -6.70
N ALA A 9 -14.73 -20.87 -7.13
CA ALA A 9 -13.52 -20.06 -6.87
C ALA A 9 -13.37 -19.70 -5.38
N LEU A 10 -14.47 -19.56 -4.63
CA LEU A 10 -14.45 -19.33 -3.18
C LEU A 10 -14.21 -20.61 -2.37
N LEU A 11 -14.57 -21.79 -2.91
CA LEU A 11 -14.38 -23.08 -2.24
C LEU A 11 -12.99 -23.69 -2.48
N LEU A 12 -12.30 -23.32 -3.55
CA LEU A 12 -10.96 -23.78 -3.85
C LEU A 12 -9.94 -23.57 -2.69
N PRO A 13 -9.91 -22.41 -2.00
CA PRO A 13 -9.00 -22.25 -0.87
C PRO A 13 -9.36 -23.09 0.36
N LEU A 14 -10.63 -23.46 0.55
CA LEU A 14 -11.07 -24.28 1.67
C LEU A 14 -10.67 -25.75 1.54
N SER A 15 -10.65 -26.30 0.34
CA SER A 15 -10.21 -27.68 0.09
C SER A 15 -8.70 -27.86 0.23
N LEU A 16 -7.92 -26.80 -0.02
CA LEU A 16 -6.46 -26.79 0.16
C LEU A 16 -6.07 -26.65 1.64
N ALA A 17 -6.90 -26.02 2.47
CA ALA A 17 -6.67 -25.88 3.91
C ALA A 17 -6.80 -27.20 4.70
N ALA A 18 -7.38 -28.26 4.11
CA ALA A 18 -7.53 -29.58 4.73
C ALA A 18 -6.27 -30.46 4.67
N GLN A 19 -5.21 -30.00 3.99
CA GLN A 19 -3.94 -30.71 3.98
C GLN A 19 -3.20 -30.52 5.32
N LYS A 20 -2.57 -31.61 5.80
CA LYS A 20 -1.76 -31.58 7.03
C LYS A 20 -0.74 -30.42 6.93
N PRO A 21 -0.69 -29.52 7.92
CA PRO A 21 0.15 -28.35 7.81
C PRO A 21 1.61 -28.74 7.80
N ASP A 22 2.24 -28.68 6.64
CA ASP A 22 3.68 -28.86 6.51
C ASP A 22 4.42 -27.67 7.12
N ALA A 23 5.44 -27.94 7.90
CA ALA A 23 6.29 -26.90 8.48
C ALA A 23 6.95 -26.07 7.35
N PRO A 24 7.00 -24.74 7.50
CA PRO A 24 7.70 -23.89 6.54
C PRO A 24 9.23 -24.10 6.66
N GLU A 25 9.95 -23.95 5.57
CA GLU A 25 11.43 -24.01 5.57
C GLU A 25 12.05 -22.86 6.37
N TYR A 26 11.42 -21.67 6.28
CA TYR A 26 11.78 -20.48 7.05
C TYR A 26 10.57 -19.96 7.81
N ARG A 27 10.77 -19.60 9.08
CA ARG A 27 9.68 -19.13 9.91
C ARG A 27 9.36 -17.65 9.76
N HIS A 28 10.37 -16.84 9.49
CA HIS A 28 10.24 -15.39 9.46
C HIS A 28 10.87 -14.83 8.20
N ASP A 29 10.32 -13.72 7.72
CA ASP A 29 10.97 -12.93 6.69
C ASP A 29 10.78 -11.42 6.89
N TRP A 30 11.77 -10.66 6.44
CA TRP A 30 11.70 -9.23 6.23
C TRP A 30 11.61 -8.94 4.76
N ARG A 31 10.82 -7.92 4.40
CA ARG A 31 10.70 -7.43 3.03
C ARG A 31 10.81 -5.92 3.02
N PHE A 32 11.57 -5.39 2.07
CA PHE A 32 11.74 -3.98 1.82
C PHE A 32 11.47 -3.72 0.33
N GLY A 33 10.71 -2.68 0.04
CA GLY A 33 10.33 -2.41 -1.33
C GLY A 33 9.72 -1.05 -1.55
N ILE A 34 9.32 -0.84 -2.80
CA ILE A 34 8.62 0.36 -3.25
C ILE A 34 7.24 -0.08 -3.75
N ALA A 35 6.22 0.66 -3.38
CA ALA A 35 4.84 0.44 -3.83
C ALA A 35 4.40 1.58 -4.78
N GLY A 36 3.31 1.29 -5.53
CA GLY A 36 2.76 2.18 -6.54
C GLY A 36 2.10 3.43 -5.99
N LEU A 37 1.06 3.90 -6.71
CA LEU A 37 0.43 5.19 -6.43
C LEU A 37 -0.39 5.16 -5.13
N PRO A 38 -0.09 6.01 -4.14
CA PRO A 38 -0.84 6.12 -2.90
C PRO A 38 -2.16 6.86 -3.15
N LEU A 39 -3.28 6.14 -3.16
CA LEU A 39 -4.59 6.71 -3.50
C LEU A 39 -5.11 7.66 -2.42
N ILE A 40 -5.05 7.25 -1.16
CA ILE A 40 -5.52 8.09 -0.06
C ILE A 40 -4.67 9.34 0.09
N ASP A 41 -3.36 9.21 -0.03
CA ASP A 41 -2.47 10.37 0.06
C ASP A 41 -2.75 11.37 -1.07
N GLN A 42 -3.08 10.88 -2.27
CA GLN A 42 -3.56 11.76 -3.35
C GLN A 42 -4.86 12.46 -2.98
N LEU A 43 -5.82 11.77 -2.36
CA LEU A 43 -7.08 12.38 -1.96
C LEU A 43 -6.91 13.44 -0.87
N PHE A 44 -6.07 13.18 0.13
CA PHE A 44 -5.88 14.12 1.25
C PHE A 44 -4.88 15.24 0.93
N PHE A 45 -3.81 14.95 0.18
CA PHE A 45 -2.75 15.91 -0.10
C PHE A 45 -2.79 16.47 -1.53
N GLY A 46 -3.42 15.78 -2.47
CA GLY A 46 -3.41 16.11 -3.90
C GLY A 46 -4.61 16.90 -4.40
N TYR A 47 -5.71 16.90 -3.68
CA TYR A 47 -6.92 17.64 -4.07
C TYR A 47 -7.04 19.03 -3.43
N GLY A 48 -5.95 19.66 -3.14
CA GLY A 48 -5.92 21.10 -2.90
C GLY A 48 -6.00 21.89 -4.22
N HIS A 49 -6.81 21.41 -5.17
CA HIS A 49 -7.15 22.18 -6.37
C HIS A 49 -8.24 23.20 -6.00
N ASP A 50 -7.87 24.18 -5.25
CA ASP A 50 -8.57 25.46 -5.28
C ASP A 50 -8.22 26.16 -6.61
N HIS A 51 -8.48 25.44 -7.72
CA HIS A 51 -8.47 26.02 -9.04
C HIS A 51 -9.84 26.66 -9.25
N TYR A 52 -9.89 27.96 -9.02
CA TYR A 52 -11.00 28.87 -9.27
C TYR A 52 -12.25 28.64 -8.39
N PRO A 53 -12.53 29.56 -7.48
CA PRO A 53 -13.83 29.62 -6.83
C PRO A 53 -14.89 29.93 -7.89
N GLU A 54 -16.01 29.20 -7.82
CA GLU A 54 -17.21 29.51 -8.59
C GLU A 54 -17.87 30.84 -8.17
N SER A 55 -17.37 31.49 -7.10
CA SER A 55 -17.85 32.80 -6.64
C SER A 55 -16.71 33.82 -6.70
N ILE A 56 -16.94 34.91 -7.41
CA ILE A 56 -16.07 36.09 -7.48
C ILE A 56 -16.24 36.86 -6.16
N ASP A 57 -15.62 36.36 -5.10
CA ASP A 57 -15.46 37.15 -3.88
C ASP A 57 -14.10 37.86 -3.96
N THR A 58 -14.08 39.19 -3.79
CA THR A 58 -12.89 40.01 -3.99
C THR A 58 -11.72 39.67 -3.07
N ASP A 59 -11.99 39.06 -1.92
CA ASP A 59 -10.97 38.60 -0.97
C ASP A 59 -10.20 37.38 -1.46
N PHE A 60 -10.76 36.63 -2.43
CA PHE A 60 -10.19 35.42 -2.98
C PHE A 60 -9.10 35.68 -4.04
N ILE A 61 -9.17 36.80 -4.73
CA ILE A 61 -8.20 37.17 -5.80
C ILE A 61 -6.77 37.36 -5.23
N TYR A 62 -6.65 37.53 -3.92
CA TYR A 62 -5.37 37.76 -3.22
C TYR A 62 -4.94 36.61 -2.33
N SER A 63 -5.60 35.44 -2.42
CA SER A 63 -5.23 34.28 -1.62
C SER A 63 -4.09 33.48 -2.22
N ASP A 64 -3.28 32.88 -1.36
CA ASP A 64 -2.24 31.91 -1.76
C ASP A 64 -2.92 30.64 -2.29
N TYR A 65 -2.32 30.02 -3.30
CA TYR A 65 -2.81 28.77 -3.89
C TYR A 65 -1.76 27.66 -3.87
N HIS A 66 -2.24 26.41 -3.89
CA HIS A 66 -1.39 25.23 -3.93
C HIS A 66 -1.05 24.85 -5.37
N GLY A 67 0.22 24.54 -5.63
CA GLY A 67 0.67 23.99 -6.89
C GLY A 67 0.53 22.46 -6.95
N ASP A 68 1.07 21.88 -8.01
CA ASP A 68 1.03 20.43 -8.24
C ASP A 68 1.73 19.66 -7.11
N CYS A 69 1.03 18.65 -6.60
CA CYS A 69 1.54 17.77 -5.57
C CYS A 69 2.62 16.83 -6.12
N THR A 70 3.78 16.78 -5.50
CA THR A 70 4.85 15.84 -5.83
C THR A 70 4.95 14.78 -4.75
N MET A 71 4.95 13.50 -5.14
CA MET A 71 5.08 12.34 -4.25
C MET A 71 6.34 11.56 -4.59
N VAL A 72 7.04 11.06 -3.57
CA VAL A 72 8.24 10.20 -3.77
C VAL A 72 7.84 8.75 -4.02
N GLY A 73 6.63 8.36 -3.68
CA GLY A 73 6.14 6.99 -3.69
C GLY A 73 6.22 6.34 -2.31
N LEU A 74 5.56 5.19 -2.18
CA LEU A 74 5.47 4.46 -0.91
C LEU A 74 6.69 3.57 -0.71
N PHE A 75 7.52 3.89 0.27
CA PHE A 75 8.51 2.95 0.79
C PHE A 75 7.82 1.95 1.71
N SER A 76 8.10 0.67 1.52
CA SER A 76 7.50 -0.40 2.31
C SER A 76 8.52 -1.21 3.08
N ALA A 77 8.20 -1.50 4.34
CA ALA A 77 8.86 -2.49 5.17
C ALA A 77 7.81 -3.47 5.70
N GLU A 78 8.09 -4.75 5.67
CA GLU A 78 7.17 -5.78 6.13
C GLU A 78 7.92 -6.83 6.91
N TYR A 79 7.36 -7.22 8.05
CA TYR A 79 7.78 -8.39 8.81
C TYR A 79 6.70 -9.45 8.74
N SER A 80 7.08 -10.68 8.42
CA SER A 80 6.12 -11.77 8.34
C SER A 80 6.55 -13.02 9.11
N THR A 81 5.53 -13.77 9.53
CA THR A 81 5.67 -15.06 10.21
C THR A 81 4.90 -16.11 9.43
N ASN A 82 5.61 -17.14 8.99
CA ASN A 82 5.05 -18.27 8.27
C ASN A 82 4.57 -19.33 9.28
N PHE A 83 3.27 -19.52 9.41
CA PHE A 83 2.70 -20.55 10.30
C PHE A 83 2.71 -21.93 9.63
N THR A 84 2.47 -21.96 8.33
CA THR A 84 2.50 -23.15 7.50
C THR A 84 3.14 -22.81 6.16
N LYS A 85 3.37 -23.80 5.29
CA LYS A 85 3.80 -23.52 3.90
C LYS A 85 2.80 -22.66 3.13
N HIS A 86 1.53 -22.70 3.52
CA HIS A 86 0.44 -22.02 2.80
C HIS A 86 -0.01 -20.73 3.49
N PHE A 87 0.19 -20.60 4.78
CA PHE A 87 -0.35 -19.47 5.52
C PHE A 87 0.74 -18.64 6.21
N THR A 88 0.75 -17.35 5.91
CA THR A 88 1.66 -16.36 6.46
C THR A 88 0.87 -15.19 7.02
N PHE A 89 1.23 -14.73 8.21
CA PHE A 89 0.77 -13.47 8.76
C PHE A 89 1.91 -12.44 8.67
N ALA A 90 1.59 -11.24 8.26
CA ALA A 90 2.57 -10.15 8.11
C ALA A 90 2.04 -8.85 8.72
N VAL A 91 2.95 -7.97 9.06
CA VAL A 91 2.65 -6.57 9.37
C VAL A 91 3.46 -5.71 8.40
N SER A 92 2.76 -4.99 7.56
CA SER A 92 3.35 -4.10 6.55
C SER A 92 3.27 -2.66 7.03
N GLY A 93 4.39 -1.96 6.96
CA GLY A 93 4.49 -0.53 7.14
C GLY A 93 4.79 0.15 5.80
N TYR A 94 4.09 1.25 5.50
CA TYR A 94 4.36 2.06 4.30
C TYR A 94 4.55 3.50 4.73
N LEU A 95 5.59 4.13 4.20
CA LEU A 95 5.90 5.53 4.45
C LEU A 95 5.87 6.29 3.13
N ASN A 96 5.11 7.37 3.09
CA ASN A 96 5.07 8.31 1.98
C ASN A 96 5.36 9.73 2.46
N SER A 97 5.91 10.53 1.55
CA SER A 97 6.15 11.94 1.76
C SER A 97 5.65 12.71 0.54
N VAL A 98 4.88 13.74 0.79
CA VAL A 98 4.20 14.54 -0.21
C VAL A 98 4.64 15.99 -0.06
N TRP A 99 5.01 16.62 -1.16
CA TRP A 99 5.37 18.04 -1.21
C TRP A 99 4.45 18.80 -2.14
N THR A 100 3.85 19.87 -1.61
CA THR A 100 2.99 20.76 -2.36
C THR A 100 3.55 22.18 -2.27
N PRO A 101 4.04 22.77 -3.39
CA PRO A 101 4.49 24.15 -3.39
C PRO A 101 3.31 25.10 -3.19
N MET A 102 3.52 26.16 -2.42
CA MET A 102 2.57 27.26 -2.24
C MET A 102 2.99 28.45 -3.07
N TYR A 103 2.04 29.09 -3.71
CA TYR A 103 2.25 30.28 -4.52
C TYR A 103 1.38 31.42 -4.01
N ASP A 104 1.91 32.65 -4.07
CA ASP A 104 1.11 33.85 -3.87
C ASP A 104 0.19 34.10 -5.08
N TYR A 105 -0.73 35.05 -4.93
CA TYR A 105 -1.65 35.45 -6.01
C TYR A 105 -0.94 35.98 -7.28
N LYS A 106 0.35 36.32 -7.18
CA LYS A 106 1.19 36.77 -8.30
C LYS A 106 1.94 35.61 -8.99
N GLY A 107 1.80 34.39 -8.50
CA GLY A 107 2.48 33.22 -9.02
C GLY A 107 3.92 33.06 -8.51
N ASN A 108 4.37 33.83 -7.50
CA ASN A 108 5.67 33.63 -6.89
C ASN A 108 5.56 32.54 -5.82
N LYS A 109 6.57 31.65 -5.75
CA LYS A 109 6.62 30.62 -4.72
C LYS A 109 6.79 31.24 -3.33
N ASN A 110 5.78 31.06 -2.46
CA ASN A 110 5.71 31.63 -1.11
C ASN A 110 6.03 30.60 -0.01
N GLY A 111 6.10 29.30 -0.36
CA GLY A 111 6.37 28.27 0.62
C GLY A 111 6.27 26.86 0.04
N GLN A 112 6.29 25.89 0.94
CA GLN A 112 6.12 24.48 0.62
C GLN A 112 5.47 23.78 1.80
N ASN A 113 4.39 23.05 1.54
CA ASN A 113 3.77 22.15 2.52
C ASN A 113 4.39 20.76 2.40
N LEU A 114 4.72 20.18 3.55
CA LEU A 114 5.17 18.80 3.66
C LEU A 114 4.08 17.99 4.34
N GLY A 115 3.57 16.99 3.65
CA GLY A 115 2.72 15.94 4.18
C GLY A 115 3.52 14.66 4.39
N LEU A 116 3.27 13.99 5.50
CA LEU A 116 3.83 12.66 5.80
C LEU A 116 2.67 11.71 6.09
N SER A 117 2.72 10.50 5.51
CA SER A 117 1.80 9.44 5.86
C SER A 117 2.53 8.15 6.22
N LEU A 118 2.01 7.47 7.24
CA LEU A 118 2.44 6.15 7.70
C LEU A 118 1.24 5.22 7.66
N HIS A 119 1.33 4.15 6.88
CA HIS A 119 0.30 3.12 6.84
C HIS A 119 0.80 1.89 7.61
N VAL A 120 -0.03 1.33 8.46
CA VAL A 120 0.26 0.10 9.21
C VAL A 120 -0.84 -0.90 8.91
N ILE A 121 -0.48 -2.00 8.23
CA ILE A 121 -1.43 -2.96 7.66
C ILE A 121 -1.07 -4.39 8.08
N PRO A 122 -1.71 -4.94 9.13
CA PRO A 122 -1.76 -6.38 9.34
C PRO A 122 -2.31 -7.09 8.11
N THR A 123 -1.63 -8.13 7.64
CA THR A 123 -1.90 -8.80 6.37
C THR A 123 -1.88 -10.31 6.55
N ALA A 124 -2.90 -10.98 6.04
CA ALA A 124 -2.95 -12.42 5.88
C ALA A 124 -2.55 -12.77 4.44
N ARG A 125 -1.64 -13.72 4.27
CA ARG A 125 -1.15 -14.18 2.97
C ARG A 125 -1.41 -15.66 2.83
N TYR A 126 -1.89 -16.07 1.66
CA TYR A 126 -2.08 -17.46 1.28
C TYR A 126 -1.19 -17.81 0.09
N ASN A 127 -0.28 -18.77 0.30
CA ASN A 127 0.63 -19.26 -0.72
C ASN A 127 -0.03 -20.45 -1.44
N TYR A 128 -0.38 -20.26 -2.72
CA TYR A 128 -0.95 -21.31 -3.57
C TYR A 128 0.08 -22.33 -3.99
N TYR A 129 1.28 -21.82 -4.26
CA TYR A 129 2.41 -22.64 -4.68
C TYR A 129 3.67 -22.18 -3.97
N THR A 130 4.41 -23.12 -3.40
CA THR A 130 5.68 -22.86 -2.73
C THR A 130 6.68 -23.94 -3.12
N SER A 131 7.78 -23.51 -3.72
CA SER A 131 8.96 -24.32 -4.04
C SER A 131 10.19 -23.72 -3.35
N HIS A 132 11.33 -24.39 -3.40
CA HIS A 132 12.58 -23.94 -2.78
C HIS A 132 13.00 -22.50 -3.15
N SER A 133 12.70 -22.06 -4.38
CA SER A 133 13.14 -20.75 -4.89
C SER A 133 12.03 -19.88 -5.44
N PHE A 134 10.79 -20.34 -5.41
CA PHE A 134 9.69 -19.64 -6.04
C PHE A 134 8.38 -19.86 -5.27
N SER A 135 7.58 -18.81 -5.08
CA SER A 135 6.23 -18.95 -4.57
C SER A 135 5.27 -17.99 -5.24
N ILE A 136 4.00 -18.41 -5.33
CA ILE A 136 2.87 -17.61 -5.80
C ILE A 136 1.88 -17.52 -4.66
N TYR A 137 1.38 -16.33 -4.39
CA TYR A 137 0.47 -16.07 -3.28
C TYR A 137 -0.53 -14.97 -3.58
N SER A 138 -1.56 -14.88 -2.74
CA SER A 138 -2.39 -13.69 -2.59
C SER A 138 -2.37 -13.21 -1.14
N SER A 139 -2.74 -11.97 -0.92
CA SER A 139 -2.83 -11.41 0.42
C SER A 139 -3.98 -10.41 0.56
N ILE A 140 -4.46 -10.28 1.78
CA ILE A 140 -5.45 -9.30 2.19
C ILE A 140 -5.03 -8.70 3.52
N GLY A 141 -5.13 -7.39 3.65
CA GLY A 141 -4.78 -6.66 4.86
C GLY A 141 -5.78 -5.57 5.18
N LEU A 142 -6.02 -5.40 6.46
CA LEU A 142 -6.82 -4.32 7.04
C LEU A 142 -5.94 -3.54 8.00
N GLY A 143 -5.95 -2.21 7.90
CA GLY A 143 -5.06 -1.40 8.71
C GLY A 143 -5.52 0.03 8.88
N LEU A 144 -4.57 0.87 9.28
CA LEU A 144 -4.77 2.30 9.51
C LEU A 144 -3.70 3.09 8.77
N ILE A 145 -4.11 4.24 8.29
CA ILE A 145 -3.25 5.28 7.73
C ILE A 145 -3.22 6.42 8.73
N PHE A 146 -2.03 6.84 9.09
CA PHE A 146 -1.76 8.01 9.91
C PHE A 146 -1.08 9.06 9.05
N GLY A 147 -1.57 10.28 9.03
CA GLY A 147 -0.97 11.34 8.25
C GLY A 147 -0.94 12.67 9.00
N THR A 148 -0.01 13.52 8.57
CA THR A 148 0.08 14.89 9.05
C THR A 148 0.20 15.84 7.88
N GLU A 149 -0.64 16.88 7.85
CA GLU A 149 -0.57 17.97 6.91
C GLU A 149 -0.79 19.29 7.65
N LYS A 150 0.01 20.31 7.38
CA LYS A 150 -0.11 21.66 8.01
C LYS A 150 -0.25 21.62 9.55
N LYS A 151 0.37 20.60 10.20
CA LYS A 151 0.26 20.29 11.65
C LYS A 151 -1.08 19.70 12.08
N GLU A 152 -1.98 19.42 11.17
CA GLU A 152 -3.19 18.66 11.45
C GLU A 152 -2.91 17.17 11.30
N PHE A 153 -3.37 16.37 12.25
CA PHE A 153 -3.25 14.92 12.24
C PHE A 153 -4.54 14.31 11.74
N PHE A 154 -4.44 13.34 10.84
CA PHE A 154 -5.59 12.53 10.43
C PHE A 154 -5.30 11.04 10.57
N MET A 155 -6.35 10.27 10.74
CA MET A 155 -6.32 8.81 10.77
C MET A 155 -7.47 8.27 9.92
N SER A 156 -7.17 7.28 9.06
CA SER A 156 -8.17 6.66 8.18
C SER A 156 -7.99 5.14 8.15
N PRO A 157 -9.09 4.36 8.16
CA PRO A 157 -9.01 2.93 7.93
C PRO A 157 -8.60 2.64 6.48
N THR A 158 -7.90 1.52 6.27
CA THR A 158 -7.48 1.08 4.95
C THR A 158 -7.67 -0.41 4.76
N LEU A 159 -8.00 -0.79 3.52
CA LEU A 159 -8.06 -2.17 3.03
C LEU A 159 -7.07 -2.29 1.87
N GLN A 160 -6.25 -3.34 1.90
CA GLN A 160 -5.31 -3.65 0.83
C GLN A 160 -5.44 -5.11 0.42
N ILE A 161 -5.52 -5.37 -0.88
CA ILE A 161 -5.63 -6.71 -1.45
C ILE A 161 -4.54 -6.87 -2.51
N ALA A 162 -3.74 -7.91 -2.41
CA ALA A 162 -2.87 -8.36 -3.49
C ALA A 162 -3.43 -9.67 -4.08
N PRO A 163 -4.16 -9.61 -5.20
CA PRO A 163 -4.70 -10.82 -5.85
C PRO A 163 -3.60 -11.77 -6.27
N VAL A 164 -2.46 -11.25 -6.66
CA VAL A 164 -1.29 -12.02 -7.07
C VAL A 164 0.00 -11.39 -6.60
N GLY A 165 0.84 -12.21 -6.00
CA GLY A 165 2.22 -11.89 -5.65
C GLY A 165 3.12 -13.08 -5.98
N ILE A 166 4.35 -12.79 -6.29
CA ILE A 166 5.39 -13.78 -6.57
C ILE A 166 6.64 -13.49 -5.74
N THR A 167 7.33 -14.55 -5.33
CA THR A 167 8.69 -14.42 -4.79
C THR A 167 9.64 -15.29 -5.57
N PHE A 168 10.88 -14.83 -5.75
CA PHE A 168 11.94 -15.56 -6.40
C PHE A 168 13.24 -15.44 -5.60
N GLY A 169 13.82 -16.58 -5.23
CA GLY A 169 15.03 -16.69 -4.42
C GLY A 169 14.82 -17.54 -3.17
N ARG A 170 15.88 -17.86 -2.47
CA ARG A 170 15.87 -18.67 -1.25
C ARG A 170 15.91 -17.80 0.01
N LYS A 171 17.05 -17.71 0.66
CA LYS A 171 17.26 -16.92 1.88
C LYS A 171 17.18 -15.42 1.61
N VAL A 172 17.84 -14.96 0.55
CA VAL A 172 17.60 -13.66 -0.05
C VAL A 172 16.68 -13.85 -1.24
N PHE A 173 15.63 -13.07 -1.36
CA PHE A 173 14.64 -13.21 -2.43
C PHE A 173 14.15 -11.85 -2.93
N GLY A 174 13.79 -11.81 -4.19
CA GLY A 174 13.02 -10.74 -4.78
C GLY A 174 11.53 -11.04 -4.67
N PHE A 175 10.70 -10.00 -4.63
CA PHE A 175 9.26 -10.16 -4.71
C PHE A 175 8.63 -9.09 -5.58
N ALA A 176 7.47 -9.42 -6.16
CA ALA A 176 6.61 -8.49 -6.86
C ALA A 176 5.16 -8.86 -6.59
N GLU A 177 4.31 -7.85 -6.39
CA GLU A 177 2.89 -7.96 -6.09
C GLU A 177 2.11 -6.98 -6.96
N TRP A 178 0.91 -7.39 -7.38
CA TRP A 178 -0.09 -6.48 -7.90
C TRP A 178 -1.11 -6.22 -6.80
N ASN A 179 -1.35 -4.96 -6.49
CA ASN A 179 -2.15 -4.54 -5.36
C ASN A 179 -3.30 -3.64 -5.81
N GLY A 180 -4.45 -3.82 -5.18
CA GLY A 180 -5.60 -2.94 -5.26
C GLY A 180 -6.14 -2.68 -3.87
N GLY A 181 -6.31 -1.40 -3.52
CA GLY A 181 -6.83 -1.04 -2.20
C GLY A 181 -6.87 0.46 -2.00
N VAL A 182 -7.30 0.83 -0.81
CA VAL A 182 -7.44 2.24 -0.43
C VAL A 182 -6.08 2.87 -0.15
N SER A 183 -5.11 2.08 0.36
CA SER A 183 -3.76 2.56 0.66
C SER A 183 -2.98 2.94 -0.60
N TYR A 184 -2.95 2.04 -1.58
CA TYR A 184 -2.31 2.29 -2.87
C TYR A 184 -2.85 1.35 -3.94
N LEU A 185 -2.69 1.77 -5.20
CA LEU A 185 -3.01 1.00 -6.39
C LEU A 185 -1.76 0.74 -7.21
N GLY A 186 -1.63 -0.48 -7.76
CA GLY A 186 -0.56 -0.84 -8.67
C GLY A 186 0.42 -1.84 -8.11
N GLY A 187 1.64 -1.84 -8.65
CA GLY A 187 2.67 -2.79 -8.28
C GLY A 187 3.38 -2.45 -6.97
N ARG A 188 3.83 -3.47 -6.26
CA ARG A 188 4.83 -3.39 -5.20
C ARG A 188 5.96 -4.36 -5.53
N ALA A 189 7.20 -3.93 -5.45
CA ALA A 189 8.35 -4.78 -5.70
C ALA A 189 9.49 -4.46 -4.74
N GLY A 190 10.34 -5.45 -4.49
CA GLY A 190 11.46 -5.27 -3.58
C GLY A 190 12.26 -6.54 -3.34
N ILE A 191 13.00 -6.50 -2.25
CA ILE A 191 13.85 -7.60 -1.78
C ILE A 191 13.44 -8.02 -0.37
N GLY A 192 13.71 -9.27 -0.03
CA GLY A 192 13.47 -9.80 1.31
C GLY A 192 14.55 -10.77 1.77
N TYR A 193 14.52 -11.05 3.06
CA TYR A 193 15.42 -11.97 3.74
C TYR A 193 14.63 -12.89 4.66
N ARG A 194 14.86 -14.20 4.52
CA ARG A 194 14.22 -15.27 5.31
C ARG A 194 15.17 -15.84 6.35
N PHE A 195 14.63 -16.16 7.55
CA PHE A 195 15.39 -16.74 8.67
C PHE A 195 14.53 -17.63 9.59
#